data_a4013dcb7dc744b82ebeb74f8090c284
#
_entry.id   a4013dcb7dc744b82ebeb74f8090c284
#
_cell.length_a   1.000
_cell.length_b   1.000
_cell.length_c   1.000
_cell.angle_alpha   90.00
_cell.angle_beta   90.00
_cell.angle_gamma   90.00
#
_symmetry.space_group_name_H-M   'P 1'
#
loop_
_entity.id
_entity.type
_entity.pdbx_description
1 polymer ?
#
loop_
_entity_poly.entity_id
_entity_poly.type
_entity_poly.pdbx_seq_one_letter_code
_entity_poly.pdbx_strand_id
1 'polypeptide(L)'
;MKRLGIAHKPLIIVPNHLVQETAKSFYELYPNANILIANKDDFQKQKRRIFAGKITTGEYDAIIMAHSSFEKMPMSKEVEEQHINKQIAEIVEAQSDLKNRSTVKQLESAKQRLEKRLKTLLESKPKDNVINFEETGIDYLIVDEAHLFKNLMIQTKLNDVAGVIGTSSQRASDLYMKTEFLLDKQNGKGVVFATGTPVSNSLSELYVMMKYLEPHILEKMGIYSFDEWASTFAEVTNSLELAPSGNGYRVRQRLSKFHNLPELMSIFRMVADIKTKEDLNLPVPQIKNGKPTIIALEPSNELEEYMQKIVKRSEAIQRGNVDPKEDNMLKISSDGKKAALDLRLVDSTLEETKNSKARAVAEQIYKNWLEGKEQKLTQVVFCDLSTPNADRFNVYDEIKKILIEMGIPENEIDYIHNSKTDIQKTKTFQKVRDGEIRVFLGSTSKMGAGTNIQDKLKVLHHIDAPWRPSDIEQRERKNIKARQHK
;
A
#
# COMPACT_ATOMS: atom_id res chain seq x y z
N MET A 1 -18.51 -15.71 -14.65
CA MET A 1 -17.30 -16.23 -15.33
C MET A 1 -17.40 -17.73 -15.57
N LYS A 2 -17.46 -18.56 -14.54
CA LYS A 2 -17.53 -20.03 -14.67
C LYS A 2 -18.74 -20.48 -15.50
N ARG A 3 -19.94 -19.97 -15.22
CA ARG A 3 -21.17 -20.25 -16.01
C ARG A 3 -21.06 -19.90 -17.49
N LEU A 4 -20.20 -18.94 -17.84
CA LEU A 4 -19.97 -18.50 -19.23
C LEU A 4 -18.77 -19.21 -19.88
N GLY A 5 -18.12 -20.15 -19.19
CA GLY A 5 -16.92 -20.84 -19.67
C GLY A 5 -15.67 -19.94 -19.79
N ILE A 6 -15.68 -18.74 -19.16
CA ILE A 6 -14.56 -17.80 -19.19
C ILE A 6 -13.46 -18.21 -18.21
N ALA A 7 -13.84 -18.83 -17.10
CA ALA A 7 -12.92 -19.31 -16.07
C ALA A 7 -13.41 -20.67 -15.56
N HIS A 8 -12.50 -21.63 -15.39
CA HIS A 8 -12.81 -22.95 -14.81
C HIS A 8 -12.36 -23.02 -13.34
N LYS A 9 -11.21 -22.45 -13.02
CA LYS A 9 -10.63 -22.46 -11.67
C LYS A 9 -10.16 -21.07 -11.26
N PRO A 10 -11.08 -20.15 -10.95
CA PRO A 10 -10.72 -18.76 -10.60
C PRO A 10 -10.11 -18.68 -9.20
N LEU A 11 -9.01 -17.93 -9.10
CA LEU A 11 -8.34 -17.56 -7.85
C LEU A 11 -8.57 -16.09 -7.56
N ILE A 12 -9.03 -15.78 -6.35
CA ILE A 12 -9.20 -14.41 -5.83
C ILE A 12 -8.17 -14.20 -4.73
N ILE A 13 -7.25 -13.25 -4.93
CA ILE A 13 -6.27 -12.88 -3.92
C ILE A 13 -6.60 -11.51 -3.34
N VAL A 14 -6.61 -11.45 -2.01
CA VAL A 14 -7.03 -10.28 -1.24
C VAL A 14 -6.02 -9.96 -0.13
N PRO A 15 -6.05 -8.76 0.46
CA PRO A 15 -5.32 -8.48 1.69
C PRO A 15 -5.64 -9.49 2.80
N ASN A 16 -4.64 -9.82 3.62
CA ASN A 16 -4.73 -10.92 4.61
C ASN A 16 -5.96 -10.85 5.52
N HIS A 17 -6.36 -9.66 5.92
CA HIS A 17 -7.48 -9.43 6.84
C HIS A 17 -8.85 -9.46 6.15
N LEU A 18 -8.90 -9.46 4.81
CA LEU A 18 -10.14 -9.46 4.03
C LEU A 18 -10.60 -10.85 3.58
N VAL A 19 -9.79 -11.89 3.76
CA VAL A 19 -10.10 -13.25 3.28
C VAL A 19 -11.48 -13.74 3.75
N GLN A 20 -11.78 -13.60 5.03
CA GLN A 20 -13.05 -14.06 5.59
C GLN A 20 -14.23 -13.18 5.18
N GLU A 21 -14.04 -11.87 5.09
CA GLU A 21 -15.06 -10.92 4.64
C GLU A 21 -15.39 -11.14 3.17
N THR A 22 -14.37 -11.34 2.32
CA THR A 22 -14.56 -11.67 0.91
C THR A 22 -15.33 -12.98 0.74
N ALA A 23 -14.98 -14.01 1.51
CA ALA A 23 -15.70 -15.29 1.48
C ALA A 23 -17.16 -15.13 1.90
N LYS A 24 -17.42 -14.35 2.95
CA LYS A 24 -18.78 -14.04 3.41
C LYS A 24 -19.58 -13.34 2.32
N SER A 25 -19.04 -12.27 1.74
CA SER A 25 -19.68 -11.54 0.65
C SER A 25 -19.90 -12.40 -0.59
N PHE A 26 -18.99 -13.34 -0.86
CA PHE A 26 -19.16 -14.30 -1.95
C PHE A 26 -20.38 -15.21 -1.70
N TYR A 27 -20.54 -15.75 -0.50
CA TYR A 27 -21.71 -16.56 -0.12
C TYR A 27 -23.02 -15.76 -0.07
N GLU A 28 -22.98 -14.48 0.30
CA GLU A 28 -24.17 -13.59 0.25
C GLU A 28 -24.67 -13.44 -1.20
N LEU A 29 -23.77 -13.36 -2.17
CA LEU A 29 -24.13 -13.26 -3.59
C LEU A 29 -24.41 -14.62 -4.24
N TYR A 30 -23.73 -15.68 -3.80
CA TYR A 30 -23.79 -17.03 -4.36
C TYR A 30 -23.88 -18.07 -3.25
N PRO A 31 -25.07 -18.25 -2.61
CA PRO A 31 -25.22 -19.11 -1.43
C PRO A 31 -24.84 -20.57 -1.64
N ASN A 32 -25.01 -21.07 -2.86
CA ASN A 32 -24.73 -22.49 -3.22
C ASN A 32 -23.34 -22.72 -3.80
N ALA A 33 -22.47 -21.71 -3.77
CA ALA A 33 -21.13 -21.83 -4.34
C ALA A 33 -20.23 -22.74 -3.52
N ASN A 34 -19.45 -23.57 -4.21
CA ASN A 34 -18.38 -24.35 -3.61
C ASN A 34 -17.08 -23.56 -3.65
N ILE A 35 -16.69 -22.91 -2.53
CA ILE A 35 -15.47 -22.11 -2.46
C ILE A 35 -14.41 -22.75 -1.57
N LEU A 36 -13.15 -22.64 -1.98
CA LEU A 36 -11.98 -23.02 -1.14
C LEU A 36 -11.38 -21.77 -0.52
N ILE A 37 -11.40 -21.70 0.81
CA ILE A 37 -10.81 -20.58 1.55
C ILE A 37 -9.47 -21.04 2.12
N ALA A 38 -8.39 -20.35 1.75
CA ALA A 38 -7.05 -20.64 2.23
C ALA A 38 -6.77 -19.97 3.57
N ASN A 39 -6.42 -20.77 4.56
CA ASN A 39 -5.98 -20.29 5.86
C ASN A 39 -4.44 -20.18 5.93
N LYS A 40 -3.91 -19.40 6.87
CA LYS A 40 -2.45 -19.27 7.09
C LYS A 40 -1.77 -20.61 7.37
N ASP A 41 -2.48 -21.52 8.07
CA ASP A 41 -1.96 -22.81 8.44
C ASP A 41 -1.84 -23.80 7.28
N ASP A 42 -2.60 -23.60 6.21
CA ASP A 42 -2.53 -24.42 5.00
C ASP A 42 -1.18 -24.22 4.26
N PHE A 43 -0.49 -23.12 4.50
CA PHE A 43 0.83 -22.80 3.93
C PHE A 43 2.01 -23.13 4.84
N GLN A 44 1.79 -23.82 5.96
CA GLN A 44 2.88 -24.42 6.76
C GLN A 44 3.53 -25.55 5.95
N LYS A 45 4.84 -25.77 6.19
CA LYS A 45 5.67 -26.70 5.40
C LYS A 45 5.04 -28.08 5.19
N GLN A 46 4.37 -28.62 6.21
CA GLN A 46 3.74 -29.96 6.17
C GLN A 46 2.38 -29.98 5.46
N LYS A 47 1.61 -28.90 5.52
CA LYS A 47 0.24 -28.82 4.99
C LYS A 47 0.15 -28.27 3.57
N ARG A 48 1.18 -27.53 3.13
CA ARG A 48 1.21 -26.86 1.82
C ARG A 48 0.95 -27.81 0.66
N ARG A 49 1.55 -29.00 0.70
CA ARG A 49 1.36 -30.02 -0.33
C ARG A 49 -0.10 -30.52 -0.39
N ILE A 50 -0.70 -30.74 0.78
CA ILE A 50 -2.10 -31.18 0.86
C ILE A 50 -3.02 -30.11 0.31
N PHE A 51 -2.76 -28.84 0.66
CA PHE A 51 -3.56 -27.72 0.20
C PHE A 51 -3.42 -27.52 -1.32
N ALA A 52 -2.20 -27.57 -1.85
CA ALA A 52 -1.97 -27.53 -3.29
C ALA A 52 -2.65 -28.69 -4.03
N GLY A 53 -2.60 -29.90 -3.47
CA GLY A 53 -3.34 -31.06 -3.97
C GLY A 53 -4.87 -30.82 -4.00
N LYS A 54 -5.43 -30.21 -2.95
CA LYS A 54 -6.85 -29.82 -2.95
C LYS A 54 -7.18 -28.84 -4.08
N ILE A 55 -6.31 -27.85 -4.33
CA ILE A 55 -6.49 -26.91 -5.45
C ILE A 55 -6.48 -27.67 -6.77
N THR A 56 -5.49 -28.54 -6.98
CA THR A 56 -5.30 -29.26 -8.25
C THR A 56 -6.46 -30.19 -8.57
N THR A 57 -6.90 -30.98 -7.59
CA THR A 57 -7.90 -32.05 -7.79
C THR A 57 -9.35 -31.61 -7.54
N GLY A 58 -9.56 -30.52 -6.81
CA GLY A 58 -10.89 -30.05 -6.46
C GLY A 58 -11.52 -29.17 -7.54
N GLU A 59 -12.84 -29.24 -7.63
CA GLU A 59 -13.64 -28.34 -8.45
C GLU A 59 -14.30 -27.29 -7.55
N TYR A 60 -13.82 -26.06 -7.67
CA TYR A 60 -14.31 -24.93 -6.90
C TYR A 60 -14.88 -23.84 -7.80
N ASP A 61 -15.90 -23.13 -7.32
CA ASP A 61 -16.44 -21.96 -7.99
C ASP A 61 -15.53 -20.75 -7.81
N ALA A 62 -14.80 -20.70 -6.70
CA ALA A 62 -13.71 -19.78 -6.48
C ALA A 62 -12.74 -20.34 -5.41
N ILE A 63 -11.48 -19.93 -5.53
CA ILE A 63 -10.46 -20.12 -4.49
C ILE A 63 -10.15 -18.73 -3.95
N ILE A 64 -10.22 -18.54 -2.62
CA ILE A 64 -9.96 -17.25 -1.98
C ILE A 64 -8.76 -17.39 -1.06
N MET A 65 -7.73 -16.55 -1.25
CA MET A 65 -6.54 -16.58 -0.40
C MET A 65 -5.95 -15.20 -0.17
N ALA A 66 -5.12 -15.12 0.87
CA ALA A 66 -4.37 -13.92 1.18
C ALA A 66 -3.21 -13.69 0.20
N HIS A 67 -2.85 -12.42 -0.08
CA HIS A 67 -1.65 -12.09 -0.85
C HIS A 67 -0.40 -12.81 -0.33
N SER A 68 -0.17 -12.81 0.99
CA SER A 68 0.99 -13.48 1.60
C SER A 68 0.98 -15.01 1.48
N SER A 69 -0.17 -15.61 1.23
CA SER A 69 -0.32 -17.03 0.94
C SER A 69 -0.02 -17.33 -0.52
N PHE A 70 -0.48 -16.48 -1.42
CA PHE A 70 -0.20 -16.55 -2.84
C PHE A 70 1.31 -16.45 -3.16
N GLU A 71 2.04 -15.57 -2.45
CA GLU A 71 3.50 -15.46 -2.54
C GLU A 71 4.26 -16.76 -2.17
N LYS A 72 3.62 -17.66 -1.44
CA LYS A 72 4.22 -18.96 -1.05
C LYS A 72 3.98 -20.10 -2.06
N MET A 73 3.23 -19.84 -3.12
CA MET A 73 3.06 -20.75 -4.24
C MET A 73 4.14 -20.45 -5.27
N PRO A 74 5.20 -21.27 -5.39
CA PRO A 74 6.30 -20.95 -6.29
C PRO A 74 5.91 -21.20 -7.75
N MET A 75 6.62 -20.56 -8.65
CA MET A 75 6.72 -21.00 -10.05
C MET A 75 7.75 -22.12 -10.14
N SER A 76 7.73 -22.89 -11.23
CA SER A 76 8.79 -23.86 -11.52
C SER A 76 10.14 -23.14 -11.71
N LYS A 77 11.23 -23.87 -11.52
CA LYS A 77 12.56 -23.33 -11.73
C LYS A 77 12.79 -22.88 -13.17
N GLU A 78 12.24 -23.63 -14.10
CA GLU A 78 12.32 -23.37 -15.52
C GLU A 78 11.68 -22.05 -15.90
N VAL A 79 10.49 -21.75 -15.36
CA VAL A 79 9.80 -20.47 -15.58
C VAL A 79 10.54 -19.31 -14.91
N GLU A 80 11.02 -19.52 -13.68
CA GLU A 80 11.81 -18.49 -12.96
C GLU A 80 13.12 -18.20 -13.68
N GLU A 81 13.79 -19.21 -14.20
CA GLU A 81 15.02 -19.08 -15.01
C GLU A 81 14.76 -18.31 -16.31
N GLN A 82 13.73 -18.66 -17.05
CA GLN A 82 13.33 -17.96 -18.28
C GLN A 82 13.05 -16.50 -18.02
N HIS A 83 12.29 -16.20 -16.94
CA HIS A 83 11.99 -14.84 -16.54
C HIS A 83 13.24 -14.02 -16.17
N ILE A 84 14.18 -14.60 -15.40
CA ILE A 84 15.45 -13.94 -15.05
C ILE A 84 16.28 -13.68 -16.30
N ASN A 85 16.38 -14.65 -17.21
CA ASN A 85 17.12 -14.51 -18.46
C ASN A 85 16.52 -13.41 -19.35
N LYS A 86 15.18 -13.31 -19.43
CA LYS A 86 14.48 -12.22 -20.14
C LYS A 86 14.84 -10.86 -19.56
N GLN A 87 14.83 -10.72 -18.24
CA GLN A 87 15.23 -9.46 -17.57
C GLN A 87 16.73 -9.11 -17.82
N ILE A 88 17.60 -10.09 -17.85
CA ILE A 88 19.01 -9.87 -18.17
C ILE A 88 19.16 -9.39 -19.62
N ALA A 89 18.44 -10.00 -20.56
CA ALA A 89 18.45 -9.59 -21.96
C ALA A 89 17.95 -8.15 -22.15
N GLU A 90 16.85 -7.76 -21.50
CA GLU A 90 16.33 -6.38 -21.48
C GLU A 90 17.41 -5.38 -20.98
N ILE A 91 18.17 -5.74 -19.92
CA ILE A 91 19.25 -4.89 -19.41
C ILE A 91 20.39 -4.77 -20.42
N VAL A 92 20.80 -5.86 -21.05
CA VAL A 92 21.90 -5.88 -22.03
C VAL A 92 21.52 -5.02 -23.23
N GLU A 93 20.30 -5.11 -23.72
CA GLU A 93 19.79 -4.28 -24.79
C GLU A 93 19.79 -2.79 -24.41
N ALA A 94 19.28 -2.46 -23.22
CA ALA A 94 19.29 -1.09 -22.71
C ALA A 94 20.71 -0.52 -22.55
N GLN A 95 21.73 -1.37 -22.30
CA GLN A 95 23.14 -0.95 -22.17
C GLN A 95 23.80 -0.61 -23.51
N SER A 96 23.41 -1.27 -24.61
CA SER A 96 24.08 -1.15 -25.92
C SER A 96 24.13 0.29 -26.46
N ASP A 97 23.16 1.12 -26.10
CA ASP A 97 22.98 2.48 -26.63
C ASP A 97 23.46 3.60 -25.70
N LEU A 98 24.08 3.27 -24.55
CA LEU A 98 24.37 4.24 -23.51
C LEU A 98 25.78 4.80 -23.54
N LYS A 99 25.89 6.14 -23.55
CA LYS A 99 27.14 6.89 -23.36
C LYS A 99 27.38 7.36 -21.91
N ASN A 100 26.38 7.29 -21.03
CA ASN A 100 26.48 7.81 -19.66
C ASN A 100 27.00 6.74 -18.69
N ARG A 101 28.19 6.95 -18.13
CA ARG A 101 28.88 6.02 -17.22
C ARG A 101 28.07 5.71 -15.94
N SER A 102 27.29 6.65 -15.40
CA SER A 102 26.49 6.46 -14.18
C SER A 102 25.37 5.45 -14.42
N THR A 103 24.65 5.61 -15.54
CA THR A 103 23.55 4.74 -15.95
C THR A 103 24.04 3.33 -16.25
N VAL A 104 25.16 3.20 -16.97
CA VAL A 104 25.79 1.91 -17.28
C VAL A 104 26.15 1.17 -15.98
N LYS A 105 26.73 1.86 -14.99
CA LYS A 105 27.07 1.26 -13.69
C LYS A 105 25.84 0.76 -12.91
N GLN A 106 24.73 1.47 -12.96
CA GLN A 106 23.49 1.05 -12.29
C GLN A 106 22.89 -0.18 -12.96
N LEU A 107 22.80 -0.19 -14.30
CA LEU A 107 22.32 -1.35 -15.05
C LEU A 107 23.21 -2.56 -14.87
N GLU A 108 24.54 -2.37 -14.85
CA GLU A 108 25.49 -3.44 -14.57
C GLU A 108 25.29 -4.03 -13.17
N SER A 109 25.07 -3.18 -12.16
CA SER A 109 24.74 -3.64 -10.80
C SER A 109 23.43 -4.41 -10.74
N ALA A 110 22.42 -4.01 -11.51
CA ALA A 110 21.15 -4.72 -11.62
C ALA A 110 21.33 -6.09 -12.29
N LYS A 111 22.08 -6.14 -13.39
CA LYS A 111 22.45 -7.39 -14.09
C LYS A 111 23.15 -8.35 -13.17
N GLN A 112 24.20 -7.92 -12.46
CA GLN A 112 24.94 -8.76 -11.51
C GLN A 112 24.06 -9.34 -10.40
N ARG A 113 23.05 -8.59 -9.93
CA ARG A 113 22.08 -9.11 -8.95
C ARG A 113 21.21 -10.21 -9.54
N LEU A 114 20.77 -10.06 -10.80
CA LEU A 114 19.97 -11.08 -11.49
C LEU A 114 20.82 -12.31 -11.78
N GLU A 115 22.04 -12.16 -12.26
CA GLU A 115 22.98 -13.28 -12.49
C GLU A 115 23.29 -14.06 -11.20
N LYS A 116 23.49 -13.33 -10.07
CA LYS A 116 23.63 -13.97 -8.76
C LYS A 116 22.38 -14.73 -8.35
N ARG A 117 21.20 -14.15 -8.60
CA ARG A 117 19.92 -14.83 -8.32
C ARG A 117 19.75 -16.07 -9.16
N LEU A 118 20.06 -15.98 -10.46
CA LEU A 118 20.04 -17.11 -11.39
C LEU A 118 20.97 -18.23 -10.93
N LYS A 119 22.22 -17.90 -10.57
CA LYS A 119 23.17 -18.87 -10.02
C LYS A 119 22.62 -19.55 -8.76
N THR A 120 22.07 -18.79 -7.82
CA THR A 120 21.47 -19.34 -6.60
C THR A 120 20.27 -20.25 -6.92
N LEU A 121 19.47 -19.91 -7.91
CA LEU A 121 18.34 -20.72 -8.38
C LEU A 121 18.84 -22.07 -8.94
N LEU A 122 19.83 -22.05 -9.81
CA LEU A 122 20.41 -23.24 -10.45
C LEU A 122 21.09 -24.17 -9.43
N GLU A 123 21.84 -23.59 -8.48
CA GLU A 123 22.52 -24.34 -7.41
C GLU A 123 21.55 -24.85 -6.32
N SER A 124 20.34 -24.31 -6.23
CA SER A 124 19.38 -24.74 -5.24
C SER A 124 18.90 -26.17 -5.52
N LYS A 125 18.93 -27.04 -4.51
CA LYS A 125 18.32 -28.37 -4.63
C LYS A 125 16.82 -28.20 -4.92
N PRO A 126 16.21 -29.12 -5.70
CA PRO A 126 14.76 -29.13 -5.85
C PRO A 126 14.11 -29.08 -4.47
N LYS A 127 13.29 -28.10 -4.21
CA LYS A 127 12.50 -28.09 -2.97
C LYS A 127 11.52 -29.24 -3.05
N ASP A 128 11.71 -30.23 -2.20
CA ASP A 128 10.89 -31.44 -2.19
C ASP A 128 9.42 -31.17 -2.43
N ASN A 129 8.90 -31.71 -3.53
CA ASN A 129 7.47 -31.92 -3.79
C ASN A 129 6.51 -30.78 -3.44
N VAL A 130 6.82 -29.54 -3.79
CA VAL A 130 5.86 -28.43 -3.75
C VAL A 130 5.23 -28.33 -5.13
N ILE A 131 3.90 -28.41 -5.20
CA ILE A 131 3.16 -28.17 -6.44
C ILE A 131 3.37 -26.70 -6.84
N ASN A 132 3.86 -26.49 -8.05
CA ASN A 132 4.07 -25.17 -8.62
C ASN A 132 2.75 -24.52 -9.05
N PHE A 133 2.73 -23.20 -9.22
CA PHE A 133 1.52 -22.47 -9.60
C PHE A 133 0.93 -22.99 -10.92
N GLU A 134 1.77 -23.26 -11.91
CA GLU A 134 1.36 -23.77 -13.22
C GLU A 134 0.66 -25.14 -13.14
N GLU A 135 0.98 -25.95 -12.14
CA GLU A 135 0.43 -27.30 -11.95
C GLU A 135 -0.93 -27.27 -11.22
N THR A 136 -1.32 -26.14 -10.63
CA THR A 136 -2.59 -26.03 -9.88
C THR A 136 -3.83 -26.04 -10.76
N GLY A 137 -3.68 -25.76 -12.05
CA GLY A 137 -4.78 -25.63 -13.00
C GLY A 137 -5.58 -24.33 -12.86
N ILE A 138 -5.11 -23.37 -12.06
CA ILE A 138 -5.68 -22.02 -12.01
C ILE A 138 -5.59 -21.40 -13.39
N ASP A 139 -6.71 -20.87 -13.88
CA ASP A 139 -6.86 -20.29 -15.21
C ASP A 139 -7.34 -18.84 -15.20
N TYR A 140 -7.70 -18.33 -14.03
CA TYR A 140 -8.17 -16.95 -13.86
C TYR A 140 -7.74 -16.39 -12.53
N LEU A 141 -7.13 -15.19 -12.52
CA LEU A 141 -6.61 -14.53 -11.35
C LEU A 141 -7.28 -13.18 -11.14
N ILE A 142 -7.87 -12.98 -9.98
CA ILE A 142 -8.44 -11.70 -9.54
C ILE A 142 -7.61 -11.18 -8.36
N VAL A 143 -7.05 -10.00 -8.52
CA VAL A 143 -6.16 -9.37 -7.52
C VAL A 143 -6.85 -8.14 -6.94
N ASP A 144 -7.28 -8.23 -5.71
CA ASP A 144 -7.79 -7.06 -4.98
C ASP A 144 -6.63 -6.24 -4.39
N GLU A 145 -6.82 -4.92 -4.28
CA GLU A 145 -5.80 -3.95 -3.87
C GLU A 145 -4.49 -4.11 -4.67
N ALA A 146 -4.62 -4.25 -5.99
CA ALA A 146 -3.52 -4.52 -6.91
C ALA A 146 -2.41 -3.45 -6.87
N HIS A 147 -2.70 -2.22 -6.39
CA HIS A 147 -1.71 -1.17 -6.18
C HIS A 147 -0.57 -1.58 -5.22
N LEU A 148 -0.76 -2.64 -4.42
CA LEU A 148 0.29 -3.18 -3.55
C LEU A 148 1.42 -3.86 -4.33
N PHE A 149 1.23 -4.15 -5.62
CA PHE A 149 2.19 -4.82 -6.51
C PHE A 149 2.83 -3.87 -7.52
N LYS A 150 2.61 -2.57 -7.43
CA LYS A 150 3.09 -1.56 -8.37
C LYS A 150 4.61 -1.37 -8.43
N ASN A 151 5.36 -1.85 -7.41
CA ASN A 151 6.81 -1.74 -7.37
C ASN A 151 7.47 -2.89 -8.19
N LEU A 152 7.08 -3.03 -9.44
CA LEU A 152 7.74 -3.91 -10.40
C LEU A 152 9.03 -3.24 -10.89
N MET A 153 10.07 -4.04 -11.13
CA MET A 153 11.32 -3.52 -11.67
C MET A 153 11.11 -2.93 -13.05
N ILE A 154 11.56 -1.71 -13.22
CA ILE A 154 11.58 -1.00 -14.50
C ILE A 154 13.05 -0.82 -14.89
N GLN A 155 13.39 -1.27 -16.09
CA GLN A 155 14.68 -0.96 -16.70
C GLN A 155 14.54 0.38 -17.44
N THR A 156 15.44 1.34 -17.16
CA THR A 156 15.33 2.68 -17.77
C THR A 156 16.66 3.40 -17.83
N LYS A 157 16.79 4.23 -18.86
CA LYS A 157 17.89 5.19 -19.06
C LYS A 157 17.68 6.49 -18.27
N LEU A 158 16.47 6.71 -17.71
CA LEU A 158 16.12 7.90 -16.95
C LEU A 158 16.65 7.81 -15.51
N ASN A 159 17.89 8.23 -15.31
CA ASN A 159 18.52 8.26 -13.99
C ASN A 159 18.32 9.62 -13.32
N ASP A 160 18.22 9.61 -12.00
CA ASP A 160 18.01 10.78 -11.14
C ASP A 160 16.73 11.58 -11.45
N VAL A 161 15.81 10.97 -12.21
CA VAL A 161 14.49 11.54 -12.48
C VAL A 161 13.51 11.09 -11.40
N ALA A 162 13.02 12.04 -10.61
CA ALA A 162 12.00 11.73 -9.61
C ALA A 162 10.71 11.28 -10.30
N GLY A 163 10.02 10.29 -9.69
CA GLY A 163 8.80 9.74 -10.29
C GLY A 163 9.03 8.53 -11.18
N VAL A 164 10.25 8.04 -11.29
CA VAL A 164 10.57 6.73 -11.87
C VAL A 164 10.76 5.72 -10.74
N ILE A 165 10.14 4.54 -10.85
CA ILE A 165 10.26 3.48 -9.83
C ILE A 165 11.67 2.92 -9.85
N GLY A 166 12.46 3.23 -8.80
CA GLY A 166 13.85 2.78 -8.67
C GLY A 166 14.04 1.50 -7.87
N THR A 167 12.99 0.98 -7.22
CA THR A 167 13.06 -0.19 -6.34
C THR A 167 12.15 -1.30 -6.82
N SER A 168 12.68 -2.53 -6.82
CA SER A 168 11.92 -3.75 -7.13
C SER A 168 11.44 -4.43 -5.87
N SER A 169 10.22 -4.90 -5.88
CA SER A 169 9.64 -5.76 -4.86
C SER A 169 9.60 -7.20 -5.37
N GLN A 170 10.13 -8.14 -4.59
CA GLN A 170 10.06 -9.57 -4.92
C GLN A 170 8.61 -10.04 -5.11
N ARG A 171 7.70 -9.49 -4.32
CA ARG A 171 6.26 -9.70 -4.41
C ARG A 171 5.69 -9.29 -5.77
N ALA A 172 6.09 -8.12 -6.30
CA ALA A 172 5.67 -7.66 -7.60
C ALA A 172 6.24 -8.54 -8.72
N SER A 173 7.51 -8.93 -8.65
CA SER A 173 8.12 -9.88 -9.58
C SER A 173 7.42 -11.24 -9.59
N ASP A 174 7.08 -11.77 -8.42
CA ASP A 174 6.37 -13.04 -8.29
C ASP A 174 4.97 -12.98 -8.94
N LEU A 175 4.21 -11.93 -8.65
CA LEU A 175 2.91 -11.72 -9.31
C LEU A 175 3.09 -11.58 -10.82
N TYR A 176 4.10 -10.85 -11.28
CA TYR A 176 4.32 -10.61 -12.71
C TYR A 176 4.58 -11.91 -13.47
N MET A 177 5.43 -12.82 -12.97
CA MET A 177 5.65 -14.13 -13.56
C MET A 177 4.35 -14.94 -13.69
N LYS A 178 3.52 -14.92 -12.65
CA LYS A 178 2.23 -15.65 -12.63
C LYS A 178 1.21 -15.03 -13.57
N THR A 179 1.16 -13.70 -13.68
CA THR A 179 0.27 -13.03 -14.63
C THR A 179 0.73 -13.23 -16.06
N GLU A 180 2.03 -13.13 -16.35
CA GLU A 180 2.61 -13.42 -17.67
C GLU A 180 2.24 -14.85 -18.12
N PHE A 181 2.45 -15.84 -17.26
CA PHE A 181 2.05 -17.23 -17.52
C PHE A 181 0.57 -17.37 -17.84
N LEU A 182 -0.33 -16.71 -17.09
CA LEU A 182 -1.77 -16.80 -17.33
C LEU A 182 -2.17 -16.11 -18.64
N LEU A 183 -1.63 -14.93 -18.92
CA LEU A 183 -1.92 -14.18 -20.15
C LEU A 183 -1.48 -14.97 -21.39
N ASP A 184 -0.30 -15.59 -21.35
CA ASP A 184 0.20 -16.43 -22.45
C ASP A 184 -0.70 -17.65 -22.67
N LYS A 185 -1.09 -18.33 -21.57
CA LYS A 185 -1.96 -19.51 -21.63
C LYS A 185 -3.37 -19.20 -22.09
N GLN A 186 -3.88 -17.99 -21.80
CA GLN A 186 -5.27 -17.58 -22.04
C GLN A 186 -5.39 -16.54 -23.18
N ASN A 187 -4.40 -16.45 -24.07
CA ASN A 187 -4.39 -15.52 -25.21
C ASN A 187 -4.67 -14.06 -24.79
N GLY A 188 -3.93 -13.57 -23.80
CA GLY A 188 -4.01 -12.20 -23.29
C GLY A 188 -5.19 -11.95 -22.32
N LYS A 189 -5.78 -13.00 -21.75
CA LYS A 189 -6.92 -12.94 -20.83
C LYS A 189 -6.59 -13.64 -19.51
N GLY A 190 -7.54 -13.68 -18.58
CA GLY A 190 -7.40 -14.46 -17.33
C GLY A 190 -6.85 -13.69 -16.14
N VAL A 191 -6.64 -12.39 -16.25
CA VAL A 191 -6.15 -11.55 -15.14
C VAL A 191 -7.05 -10.32 -14.96
N VAL A 192 -7.45 -10.06 -13.72
CA VAL A 192 -8.23 -8.87 -13.33
C VAL A 192 -7.59 -8.23 -12.11
N PHE A 193 -7.34 -6.94 -12.17
CA PHE A 193 -6.88 -6.12 -11.05
C PHE A 193 -7.99 -5.21 -10.56
N ALA A 194 -8.23 -5.21 -9.26
CA ALA A 194 -9.13 -4.28 -8.60
C ALA A 194 -8.32 -3.36 -7.68
N THR A 195 -8.50 -2.06 -7.82
CA THR A 195 -7.86 -1.06 -6.96
C THR A 195 -8.57 0.27 -7.00
N GLY A 196 -8.63 0.95 -5.87
CA GLY A 196 -9.10 2.34 -5.81
C GLY A 196 -8.03 3.38 -6.16
N THR A 197 -6.76 2.99 -6.32
CA THR A 197 -5.62 3.90 -6.52
C THR A 197 -4.60 3.28 -7.49
N PRO A 198 -4.92 3.16 -8.79
CA PRO A 198 -4.01 2.54 -9.75
C PRO A 198 -2.68 3.32 -9.88
N VAL A 199 -2.75 4.63 -9.75
CA VAL A 199 -1.60 5.55 -9.75
C VAL A 199 -1.67 6.40 -8.47
N SER A 200 -0.64 6.39 -7.65
CA SER A 200 -0.64 7.10 -6.36
C SER A 200 0.57 8.00 -6.12
N ASN A 201 1.73 7.68 -6.67
CA ASN A 201 2.98 8.42 -6.41
C ASN A 201 3.70 8.83 -7.68
N SER A 202 3.55 8.10 -8.77
CA SER A 202 4.38 8.24 -9.96
C SER A 202 3.65 7.82 -11.21
N LEU A 203 3.90 8.54 -12.31
CA LEU A 203 3.35 8.18 -13.62
C LEU A 203 3.83 6.81 -14.11
N SER A 204 5.02 6.39 -13.70
CA SER A 204 5.54 5.05 -14.01
C SER A 204 4.71 3.91 -13.41
N GLU A 205 3.88 4.17 -12.39
CA GLU A 205 2.94 3.18 -11.86
C GLU A 205 1.88 2.77 -12.90
N LEU A 206 1.47 3.71 -13.77
CA LEU A 206 0.53 3.40 -14.85
C LEU A 206 1.16 2.43 -15.86
N TYR A 207 2.41 2.70 -16.27
CA TYR A 207 3.14 1.76 -17.12
C TYR A 207 3.21 0.36 -16.51
N VAL A 208 3.46 0.26 -15.21
CA VAL A 208 3.49 -1.04 -14.52
C VAL A 208 2.13 -1.74 -14.59
N MET A 209 1.02 -1.02 -14.40
CA MET A 209 -0.31 -1.61 -14.56
C MET A 209 -0.56 -2.08 -16.00
N MET A 210 -0.16 -1.30 -17.00
CA MET A 210 -0.25 -1.70 -18.42
C MET A 210 0.64 -2.92 -18.70
N LYS A 211 1.85 -2.96 -18.16
CA LYS A 211 2.76 -4.12 -18.30
C LYS A 211 2.17 -5.40 -17.73
N TYR A 212 1.40 -5.33 -16.64
CA TYR A 212 0.70 -6.49 -16.08
C TYR A 212 -0.51 -6.95 -16.91
N LEU A 213 -1.26 -6.01 -17.48
CA LEU A 213 -2.61 -6.30 -18.00
C LEU A 213 -2.65 -6.37 -19.53
N GLU A 214 -1.78 -5.65 -20.22
CA GLU A 214 -1.83 -5.46 -21.67
C GLU A 214 -0.45 -5.48 -22.36
N PRO A 215 0.48 -6.39 -21.96
CA PRO A 215 1.82 -6.43 -22.56
C PRO A 215 1.74 -6.61 -24.09
N HIS A 216 0.83 -7.46 -24.58
CA HIS A 216 0.65 -7.70 -26.02
C HIS A 216 0.13 -6.47 -26.79
N ILE A 217 -0.61 -5.57 -26.14
CA ILE A 217 -1.07 -4.33 -26.78
C ILE A 217 0.11 -3.37 -26.89
N LEU A 218 0.91 -3.22 -25.83
CA LEU A 218 2.13 -2.43 -25.85
C LEU A 218 3.10 -2.89 -26.94
N GLU A 219 3.34 -4.21 -27.04
CA GLU A 219 4.19 -4.81 -28.07
C GLU A 219 3.69 -4.51 -29.49
N LYS A 220 2.38 -4.63 -29.75
CA LYS A 220 1.75 -4.29 -31.06
C LYS A 220 1.93 -2.82 -31.44
N MET A 221 2.08 -1.96 -30.44
CA MET A 221 2.35 -0.53 -30.65
C MET A 221 3.85 -0.21 -30.78
N GLY A 222 4.73 -1.21 -30.70
CA GLY A 222 6.18 -1.03 -30.71
C GLY A 222 6.73 -0.47 -29.42
N ILE A 223 6.01 -0.64 -28.29
CA ILE A 223 6.43 -0.20 -26.96
C ILE A 223 6.92 -1.42 -26.17
N TYR A 224 8.19 -1.70 -26.23
CA TYR A 224 8.82 -2.85 -25.58
C TYR A 224 9.45 -2.51 -24.23
N SER A 225 9.74 -1.23 -24.00
CA SER A 225 10.44 -0.74 -22.82
C SER A 225 9.72 0.42 -22.14
N PHE A 226 10.09 0.69 -20.89
CA PHE A 226 9.62 1.89 -20.18
C PHE A 226 10.08 3.17 -20.85
N ASP A 227 11.28 3.19 -21.41
CA ASP A 227 11.83 4.40 -22.06
C ASP A 227 11.04 4.78 -23.30
N GLU A 228 10.61 3.79 -24.09
CA GLU A 228 9.71 4.01 -25.24
C GLU A 228 8.33 4.50 -24.79
N TRP A 229 7.76 3.88 -23.76
CA TRP A 229 6.51 4.33 -23.17
C TRP A 229 6.63 5.76 -22.63
N ALA A 230 7.70 6.08 -21.90
CA ALA A 230 7.93 7.39 -21.34
C ALA A 230 8.14 8.46 -22.43
N SER A 231 8.86 8.13 -23.49
CA SER A 231 9.03 9.05 -24.64
C SER A 231 7.72 9.32 -25.38
N THR A 232 6.79 8.37 -25.36
CA THR A 232 5.50 8.47 -26.05
C THR A 232 4.44 9.19 -25.22
N PHE A 233 4.43 8.98 -23.89
CA PHE A 233 3.31 9.38 -23.03
C PHE A 233 3.67 10.25 -21.84
N ALA A 234 4.95 10.47 -21.56
CA ALA A 234 5.36 11.21 -20.39
C ALA A 234 6.42 12.27 -20.67
N GLU A 235 6.40 13.34 -19.90
CA GLU A 235 7.32 14.45 -20.00
C GLU A 235 8.14 14.60 -18.73
N VAL A 236 9.46 14.68 -18.89
CA VAL A 236 10.38 15.05 -17.81
C VAL A 236 10.46 16.56 -17.71
N THR A 237 10.01 17.11 -16.59
CA THR A 237 10.04 18.55 -16.35
C THR A 237 11.06 18.90 -15.26
N ASN A 238 11.63 20.09 -15.36
CA ASN A 238 12.43 20.68 -14.29
C ASN A 238 11.49 21.39 -13.31
N SER A 239 11.42 20.90 -12.08
CA SER A 239 10.65 21.53 -11.00
C SER A 239 11.59 22.22 -10.01
N LEU A 240 11.23 23.42 -9.61
CA LEU A 240 11.87 24.13 -8.51
C LEU A 240 11.21 23.65 -7.21
N GLU A 241 11.92 22.84 -6.46
CA GLU A 241 11.42 22.26 -5.21
C GLU A 241 12.12 22.91 -4.03
N LEU A 242 11.38 23.08 -2.92
CA LEU A 242 11.98 23.49 -1.66
C LEU A 242 13.05 22.46 -1.26
N ALA A 243 14.23 22.92 -0.89
CA ALA A 243 15.28 22.04 -0.43
C ALA A 243 14.81 21.28 0.83
N PRO A 244 15.22 20.03 1.04
CA PRO A 244 14.83 19.25 2.22
C PRO A 244 15.22 19.89 3.56
N SER A 245 16.17 20.83 3.56
CA SER A 245 16.56 21.67 4.70
C SER A 245 15.52 22.71 5.10
N GLY A 246 14.50 22.96 4.23
CA GLY A 246 13.60 24.10 4.39
C GLY A 246 14.19 25.44 3.94
N ASN A 247 15.50 25.52 3.68
CA ASN A 247 16.21 26.71 3.26
C ASN A 247 16.59 26.62 1.78
N GLY A 248 16.04 27.51 0.97
CA GLY A 248 16.35 27.62 -0.46
C GLY A 248 15.61 26.63 -1.34
N TYR A 249 15.90 26.70 -2.62
CA TYR A 249 15.26 25.87 -3.65
C TYR A 249 16.32 25.10 -4.43
N ARG A 250 15.92 23.91 -4.91
CA ARG A 250 16.73 23.12 -5.84
C ARG A 250 15.93 22.78 -7.09
N VAL A 251 16.60 22.74 -8.22
CA VAL A 251 16.02 22.22 -9.45
C VAL A 251 16.13 20.71 -9.43
N ARG A 252 15.03 20.02 -9.68
CA ARG A 252 14.99 18.58 -9.81
C ARG A 252 14.21 18.15 -11.04
N GLN A 253 14.76 17.21 -11.78
CA GLN A 253 14.05 16.56 -12.87
C GLN A 253 12.99 15.61 -12.31
N ARG A 254 11.80 15.68 -12.88
CA ARG A 254 10.66 14.86 -12.47
C ARG A 254 9.85 14.42 -13.68
N LEU A 255 9.49 13.14 -13.70
CA LEU A 255 8.47 12.61 -14.60
C LEU A 255 7.10 13.02 -14.04
N SER A 256 6.52 14.13 -14.52
CA SER A 256 5.40 14.77 -13.82
C SER A 256 4.19 15.08 -14.69
N LYS A 257 4.32 15.04 -16.01
CA LYS A 257 3.24 15.33 -16.92
C LYS A 257 3.03 14.21 -17.91
N PHE A 258 1.77 13.96 -18.25
CA PHE A 258 1.43 13.16 -19.43
C PHE A 258 1.37 14.05 -20.67
N HIS A 259 1.85 13.54 -21.79
CA HIS A 259 1.47 14.01 -23.11
C HIS A 259 0.80 12.86 -23.88
N ASN A 260 0.19 13.14 -25.00
CA ASN A 260 -0.65 12.19 -25.74
C ASN A 260 -1.67 11.47 -24.82
N LEU A 261 -2.21 12.22 -23.83
CA LEU A 261 -3.13 11.66 -22.84
C LEU A 261 -4.38 11.02 -23.45
N PRO A 262 -5.00 11.57 -24.53
CA PRO A 262 -6.14 10.92 -25.17
C PRO A 262 -5.83 9.51 -25.69
N GLU A 263 -4.69 9.33 -26.34
CA GLU A 263 -4.21 8.06 -26.87
C GLU A 263 -3.92 7.08 -25.73
N LEU A 264 -3.18 7.53 -24.71
CA LEU A 264 -2.88 6.73 -23.52
C LEU A 264 -4.17 6.26 -22.85
N MET A 265 -5.14 7.14 -22.66
CA MET A 265 -6.42 6.80 -22.04
C MET A 265 -7.27 5.89 -22.92
N SER A 266 -7.18 6.04 -24.24
CA SER A 266 -7.86 5.14 -25.17
C SER A 266 -7.33 3.72 -25.06
N ILE A 267 -6.00 3.55 -24.99
CA ILE A 267 -5.36 2.24 -24.82
C ILE A 267 -5.74 1.66 -23.45
N PHE A 268 -5.53 2.41 -22.38
CA PHE A 268 -5.79 1.92 -21.04
C PHE A 268 -7.26 1.52 -20.82
N ARG A 269 -8.21 2.24 -21.42
CA ARG A 269 -9.65 1.91 -21.38
C ARG A 269 -10.02 0.64 -22.12
N MET A 270 -9.16 0.11 -22.99
CA MET A 270 -9.41 -1.18 -23.64
C MET A 270 -9.43 -2.33 -22.61
N VAL A 271 -8.68 -2.17 -21.51
CA VAL A 271 -8.55 -3.18 -20.44
C VAL A 271 -9.04 -2.70 -19.07
N ALA A 272 -9.40 -1.42 -18.93
CA ALA A 272 -9.78 -0.82 -17.65
C ALA A 272 -11.23 -0.30 -17.65
N ASP A 273 -12.01 -0.72 -16.67
CA ASP A 273 -13.30 -0.10 -16.32
C ASP A 273 -13.07 0.88 -15.15
N ILE A 274 -13.20 2.17 -15.43
CA ILE A 274 -12.94 3.25 -14.49
C ILE A 274 -14.28 3.81 -14.02
N LYS A 275 -14.50 3.74 -12.71
CA LYS A 275 -15.67 4.35 -12.04
C LYS A 275 -15.19 5.38 -11.03
N THR A 276 -15.52 6.63 -11.27
CA THR A 276 -15.26 7.71 -10.33
C THR A 276 -16.37 7.79 -9.27
N LYS A 277 -16.15 8.59 -8.24
CA LYS A 277 -17.15 8.82 -7.19
C LYS A 277 -18.43 9.44 -7.77
N GLU A 278 -18.28 10.30 -8.76
CA GLU A 278 -19.34 10.96 -9.48
C GLU A 278 -20.17 9.96 -10.30
N ASP A 279 -19.52 9.01 -10.97
CA ASP A 279 -20.18 7.96 -11.76
C ASP A 279 -21.04 7.03 -10.90
N LEU A 280 -20.58 6.78 -9.66
CA LEU A 280 -21.25 5.84 -8.77
C LEU A 280 -22.44 6.44 -8.00
N ASN A 281 -22.52 7.78 -7.95
CA ASN A 281 -23.57 8.52 -7.24
C ASN A 281 -23.92 7.95 -5.85
N LEU A 282 -22.87 7.55 -5.11
CA LEU A 282 -23.06 6.90 -3.81
C LEU A 282 -23.54 7.92 -2.77
N PRO A 283 -24.52 7.56 -1.93
CA PRO A 283 -24.93 8.39 -0.81
C PRO A 283 -23.79 8.47 0.22
N VAL A 284 -22.97 9.51 0.12
CA VAL A 284 -21.85 9.77 1.04
C VAL A 284 -22.31 10.78 2.10
N PRO A 285 -22.04 10.58 3.39
CA PRO A 285 -22.32 11.57 4.41
C PRO A 285 -21.60 12.89 4.08
N GLN A 286 -22.32 13.98 4.18
CA GLN A 286 -21.72 15.30 3.97
C GLN A 286 -20.84 15.66 5.19
N ILE A 287 -19.66 16.16 4.91
CA ILE A 287 -18.78 16.72 5.95
C ILE A 287 -19.39 18.05 6.41
N LYS A 288 -19.43 18.29 7.71
CA LYS A 288 -19.88 19.55 8.30
C LYS A 288 -19.14 20.73 7.63
N ASN A 289 -19.88 21.70 7.11
CA ASN A 289 -19.35 22.84 6.36
C ASN A 289 -18.59 22.49 5.05
N GLY A 290 -18.74 21.28 4.52
CA GLY A 290 -18.12 20.84 3.26
C GLY A 290 -16.60 20.72 3.26
N LYS A 291 -15.93 20.97 4.39
CA LYS A 291 -14.46 20.97 4.52
C LYS A 291 -14.02 20.31 5.84
N PRO A 292 -12.87 19.61 5.86
CA PRO A 292 -12.25 19.20 7.11
C PRO A 292 -11.96 20.39 8.03
N THR A 293 -12.15 20.20 9.33
CA THR A 293 -11.77 21.21 10.32
C THR A 293 -10.27 21.08 10.60
N ILE A 294 -9.51 22.16 10.38
CA ILE A 294 -8.08 22.23 10.67
C ILE A 294 -7.90 22.93 11.99
N ILE A 295 -7.23 22.29 12.95
CA ILE A 295 -6.86 22.87 14.23
C ILE A 295 -5.37 23.13 14.19
N ALA A 296 -5.01 24.40 14.05
CA ALA A 296 -3.62 24.86 14.12
C ALA A 296 -3.24 25.13 15.57
N LEU A 297 -2.07 24.67 15.99
CA LEU A 297 -1.49 24.92 17.30
C LEU A 297 -0.24 25.76 17.10
N GLU A 298 -0.05 26.74 17.98
CA GLU A 298 1.19 27.52 18.03
C GLU A 298 2.34 26.61 18.47
N PRO A 299 3.49 26.66 17.78
CA PRO A 299 4.66 25.88 18.17
C PRO A 299 5.18 26.33 19.53
N SER A 300 5.71 25.40 20.32
CA SER A 300 6.42 25.77 21.55
C SER A 300 7.85 26.23 21.24
N ASN A 301 8.47 26.98 22.14
CA ASN A 301 9.86 27.44 22.01
C ASN A 301 10.83 26.26 21.83
N GLU A 302 10.59 25.16 22.55
CA GLU A 302 11.38 23.94 22.46
C GLU A 302 11.28 23.29 21.08
N LEU A 303 10.09 23.34 20.46
CA LEU A 303 9.88 22.84 19.09
C LEU A 303 10.64 23.72 18.09
N GLU A 304 10.59 25.03 18.23
CA GLU A 304 11.33 25.96 17.37
C GLU A 304 12.84 25.73 17.47
N GLU A 305 13.37 25.60 18.70
CA GLU A 305 14.79 25.28 18.92
C GLU A 305 15.19 23.94 18.31
N TYR A 306 14.33 22.92 18.45
CA TYR A 306 14.58 21.61 17.85
C TYR A 306 14.58 21.68 16.32
N MET A 307 13.67 22.44 15.74
CA MET A 307 13.61 22.64 14.28
C MET A 307 14.87 23.35 13.75
N GLN A 308 15.45 24.30 14.51
CA GLN A 308 16.75 24.90 14.16
C GLN A 308 17.89 23.86 14.18
N LYS A 309 17.87 22.91 15.12
CA LYS A 309 18.83 21.80 15.13
C LYS A 309 18.65 20.89 13.89
N ILE A 310 17.42 20.60 13.49
CA ILE A 310 17.10 19.86 12.27
C ILE A 310 17.66 20.54 11.02
N VAL A 311 17.52 21.87 10.92
CA VAL A 311 18.06 22.65 9.79
C VAL A 311 19.59 22.54 9.76
N LYS A 312 20.28 22.75 10.89
CA LYS A 312 21.75 22.62 10.96
C LYS A 312 22.26 21.23 10.57
N ARG A 313 21.58 20.16 11.03
CA ARG A 313 21.88 18.77 10.63
C ARG A 313 21.73 18.57 9.12
N SER A 314 20.66 19.09 8.53
CA SER A 314 20.41 19.02 7.09
C SER A 314 21.51 19.72 6.28
N GLU A 315 21.94 20.91 6.70
CA GLU A 315 23.03 21.63 6.05
C GLU A 315 24.37 20.88 6.14
N ALA A 316 24.67 20.28 7.29
CA ALA A 316 25.89 19.48 7.48
C ALA A 316 25.93 18.28 6.51
N ILE A 317 24.80 17.59 6.33
CA ILE A 317 24.68 16.47 5.36
C ILE A 317 24.87 16.98 3.92
N GLN A 318 24.25 18.10 3.56
CA GLN A 318 24.39 18.69 2.21
C GLN A 318 25.83 19.08 1.88
N ARG A 319 26.60 19.51 2.88
CA ARG A 319 28.03 19.83 2.74
C ARG A 319 28.93 18.57 2.69
N GLY A 320 28.37 17.38 2.86
CA GLY A 320 29.11 16.14 2.87
C GLY A 320 29.94 15.89 4.14
N ASN A 321 29.67 16.59 5.21
CA ASN A 321 30.46 16.58 6.45
C ASN A 321 30.02 15.49 7.46
N VAL A 322 29.06 14.62 7.06
CA VAL A 322 28.47 13.61 7.95
C VAL A 322 28.44 12.26 7.26
N ASP A 323 28.86 11.17 7.94
CA ASP A 323 28.70 9.82 7.40
C ASP A 323 27.20 9.49 7.25
N PRO A 324 26.75 9.06 6.06
CA PRO A 324 25.35 8.66 5.84
C PRO A 324 24.82 7.57 6.78
N LYS A 325 25.73 6.80 7.44
CA LYS A 325 25.36 5.82 8.46
C LYS A 325 25.03 6.47 9.82
N GLU A 326 25.66 7.59 10.14
CA GLU A 326 25.42 8.31 11.38
C GLU A 326 24.18 9.18 11.27
N ASP A 327 24.08 9.99 10.20
CA ASP A 327 22.90 10.81 9.93
C ASP A 327 22.67 10.97 8.43
N ASN A 328 21.38 11.08 8.05
CA ASN A 328 20.96 11.21 6.66
C ASN A 328 19.60 11.91 6.57
N MET A 329 19.25 12.37 5.36
CA MET A 329 18.00 13.12 5.13
C MET A 329 16.74 12.35 5.50
N LEU A 330 16.74 11.01 5.40
CA LEU A 330 15.59 10.18 5.79
C LEU A 330 15.39 10.21 7.32
N LYS A 331 16.49 10.10 8.08
CA LYS A 331 16.46 10.19 9.54
C LYS A 331 16.00 11.57 9.99
N ILE A 332 16.55 12.64 9.41
CA ILE A 332 16.13 14.02 9.68
C ILE A 332 14.63 14.23 9.40
N SER A 333 14.15 13.77 8.25
CA SER A 333 12.72 13.88 7.89
C SER A 333 11.82 13.10 8.87
N SER A 334 12.27 11.93 9.33
CA SER A 334 11.56 11.14 10.33
C SER A 334 11.54 11.83 11.69
N ASP A 335 12.70 12.38 12.13
CA ASP A 335 12.83 13.11 13.40
C ASP A 335 11.98 14.38 13.39
N GLY A 336 11.99 15.13 12.28
CA GLY A 336 11.17 16.33 12.13
C GLY A 336 9.67 16.03 12.21
N LYS A 337 9.20 14.94 11.57
CA LYS A 337 7.80 14.51 11.68
C LYS A 337 7.41 14.08 13.09
N LYS A 338 8.29 13.35 13.78
CA LYS A 338 8.08 12.94 15.17
C LYS A 338 8.02 14.15 16.10
N ALA A 339 8.99 15.07 15.97
CA ALA A 339 9.01 16.31 16.75
C ALA A 339 7.75 17.16 16.53
N ALA A 340 7.30 17.26 15.28
CA ALA A 340 6.05 17.96 14.94
C ALA A 340 4.79 17.27 15.49
N LEU A 341 4.82 15.98 15.80
CA LEU A 341 3.74 15.26 16.47
C LEU A 341 3.84 15.47 17.99
N ASP A 342 4.99 15.11 18.58
CA ASP A 342 5.31 15.31 19.99
C ASP A 342 6.82 15.24 20.17
N LEU A 343 7.41 16.25 20.84
CA LEU A 343 8.86 16.31 21.06
C LEU A 343 9.40 15.15 21.90
N ARG A 344 8.61 14.56 22.77
CA ARG A 344 8.98 13.37 23.57
C ARG A 344 9.27 12.14 22.73
N LEU A 345 8.88 12.12 21.45
CA LEU A 345 9.21 11.05 20.49
C LEU A 345 10.65 11.10 19.99
N VAL A 346 11.32 12.24 20.15
CA VAL A 346 12.72 12.48 19.74
C VAL A 346 13.63 12.77 20.93
N ASP A 347 13.07 13.26 22.03
CA ASP A 347 13.76 13.51 23.28
C ASP A 347 12.86 13.16 24.47
N SER A 348 13.07 11.97 25.03
CA SER A 348 12.27 11.44 26.13
C SER A 348 12.47 12.15 27.48
N THR A 349 13.41 13.10 27.57
CA THR A 349 13.67 13.91 28.79
C THR A 349 12.74 15.09 28.92
N LEU A 350 12.03 15.43 27.84
CA LEU A 350 11.10 16.55 27.81
C LEU A 350 9.76 16.20 28.48
N GLU A 351 9.14 17.19 29.08
CA GLU A 351 7.82 17.09 29.68
C GLU A 351 6.71 17.43 28.68
N GLU A 352 5.46 17.12 29.05
CA GLU A 352 4.29 17.48 28.25
C GLU A 352 4.16 18.99 28.11
N THR A 353 4.02 19.47 26.88
CA THR A 353 3.68 20.87 26.62
C THR A 353 2.17 21.09 26.71
N LYS A 354 1.74 22.22 27.32
CA LYS A 354 0.30 22.56 27.47
C LYS A 354 -0.46 22.58 26.14
N ASN A 355 0.21 22.89 25.04
CA ASN A 355 -0.37 22.96 23.70
C ASN A 355 0.00 21.72 22.86
N SER A 356 0.09 20.53 23.47
CA SER A 356 0.39 19.30 22.73
C SER A 356 -0.75 18.90 21.80
N LYS A 357 -0.41 18.27 20.65
CA LYS A 357 -1.41 17.71 19.73
C LYS A 357 -2.26 16.64 20.40
N ALA A 358 -1.69 15.87 21.32
CA ALA A 358 -2.40 14.86 22.09
C ALA A 358 -3.53 15.49 22.92
N ARG A 359 -3.25 16.61 23.59
CA ARG A 359 -4.24 17.34 24.39
C ARG A 359 -5.33 17.97 23.51
N ALA A 360 -4.93 18.66 22.45
CA ALA A 360 -5.88 19.28 21.53
C ALA A 360 -6.84 18.29 20.89
N VAL A 361 -6.34 17.11 20.46
CA VAL A 361 -7.22 16.08 19.91
C VAL A 361 -8.10 15.46 20.99
N ALA A 362 -7.59 15.24 22.22
CA ALA A 362 -8.36 14.71 23.32
C ALA A 362 -9.55 15.64 23.69
N GLU A 363 -9.36 16.95 23.70
CA GLU A 363 -10.42 17.94 23.91
C GLU A 363 -11.51 17.84 22.83
N GLN A 364 -11.11 17.70 21.56
CA GLN A 364 -12.08 17.52 20.48
C GLN A 364 -12.82 16.18 20.59
N ILE A 365 -12.12 15.12 20.95
CA ILE A 365 -12.71 13.80 21.19
C ILE A 365 -13.73 13.88 22.32
N TYR A 366 -13.36 14.49 23.44
CA TYR A 366 -14.23 14.63 24.61
C TYR A 366 -15.50 15.40 24.28
N LYS A 367 -15.37 16.54 23.59
CA LYS A 367 -16.52 17.32 23.11
C LYS A 367 -17.46 16.48 22.26
N ASN A 368 -16.94 15.80 21.26
CA ASN A 368 -17.75 14.95 20.36
C ASN A 368 -18.34 13.73 21.08
N TRP A 369 -17.62 13.21 22.10
CA TRP A 369 -18.08 12.11 22.93
C TRP A 369 -19.31 12.52 23.75
N LEU A 370 -19.30 13.72 24.38
CA LEU A 370 -20.45 14.28 25.08
C LEU A 370 -21.64 14.48 24.14
N GLU A 371 -21.42 15.13 23.00
CA GLU A 371 -22.47 15.38 22.00
C GLU A 371 -23.10 14.09 21.44
N GLY A 372 -22.34 13.01 21.35
CA GLY A 372 -22.81 11.72 20.81
C GLY A 372 -23.18 10.69 21.88
N LYS A 373 -23.40 11.09 23.14
CA LYS A 373 -23.55 10.15 24.26
C LYS A 373 -24.79 9.27 24.14
N GLU A 374 -25.93 9.83 23.85
CA GLU A 374 -27.21 9.10 23.78
C GLU A 374 -27.22 8.05 22.65
N GLN A 375 -26.65 8.40 21.50
CA GLN A 375 -26.61 7.55 20.32
C GLN A 375 -25.38 6.61 20.32
N LYS A 376 -24.50 6.70 21.32
CA LYS A 376 -23.23 5.97 21.42
C LYS A 376 -22.39 6.14 20.15
N LEU A 377 -22.30 7.38 19.63
CA LEU A 377 -21.54 7.67 18.43
C LEU A 377 -20.03 7.45 18.66
N THR A 378 -19.37 6.96 17.63
CA THR A 378 -17.96 6.56 17.68
C THR A 378 -17.06 7.55 16.95
N GLN A 379 -15.79 7.56 17.32
CA GLN A 379 -14.75 8.39 16.74
C GLN A 379 -13.53 7.54 16.46
N VAL A 380 -12.83 7.82 15.37
CA VAL A 380 -11.59 7.15 14.99
C VAL A 380 -10.44 8.13 14.97
N VAL A 381 -9.31 7.74 15.54
CA VAL A 381 -8.08 8.53 15.59
C VAL A 381 -6.99 7.81 14.82
N PHE A 382 -6.46 8.44 13.79
CA PHE A 382 -5.34 7.93 13.01
C PHE A 382 -4.00 8.54 13.46
N CYS A 383 -3.06 7.65 13.81
CA CYS A 383 -1.68 7.99 14.10
C CYS A 383 -0.74 6.88 13.64
N ASP A 384 0.18 7.19 12.73
CA ASP A 384 1.14 6.24 12.19
C ASP A 384 2.52 6.35 12.84
N LEU A 385 2.91 7.55 13.29
CA LEU A 385 4.26 7.85 13.75
C LEU A 385 4.56 7.35 15.17
N SER A 386 3.53 7.12 15.97
CA SER A 386 3.69 6.76 17.38
C SER A 386 2.70 5.66 17.77
N THR A 387 2.97 4.43 17.30
CA THR A 387 2.15 3.26 17.66
C THR A 387 2.46 2.78 19.08
N PRO A 388 1.50 2.09 19.77
CA PRO A 388 1.68 1.63 21.14
C PRO A 388 2.95 0.80 21.32
N ASN A 389 3.71 1.14 22.37
CA ASN A 389 4.93 0.46 22.78
C ASN A 389 5.06 0.56 24.30
N ALA A 390 5.21 -0.57 24.99
CA ALA A 390 5.28 -0.61 26.44
C ALA A 390 6.53 0.05 27.04
N ASP A 391 7.64 0.09 26.26
CA ASP A 391 8.95 0.52 26.75
C ASP A 391 9.26 1.98 26.46
N ARG A 392 8.38 2.69 25.73
CA ARG A 392 8.62 4.06 25.28
C ARG A 392 7.35 4.88 25.33
N PHE A 393 7.54 6.19 25.51
CA PHE A 393 6.47 7.15 25.32
C PHE A 393 5.80 6.94 23.95
N ASN A 394 4.48 6.94 23.95
CA ASN A 394 3.68 6.91 22.72
C ASN A 394 2.41 7.77 22.88
N VAL A 395 1.99 8.36 21.77
CA VAL A 395 0.86 9.28 21.73
C VAL A 395 -0.48 8.60 21.97
N TYR A 396 -0.59 7.29 21.71
CA TYR A 396 -1.83 6.54 21.97
C TYR A 396 -2.14 6.49 23.46
N ASP A 397 -1.14 6.11 24.28
CA ASP A 397 -1.31 6.01 25.73
C ASP A 397 -1.50 7.38 26.36
N GLU A 398 -0.84 8.42 25.80
CA GLU A 398 -1.01 9.80 26.27
C GLU A 398 -2.44 10.29 26.00
N ILE A 399 -2.98 10.10 24.79
CA ILE A 399 -4.36 10.47 24.47
C ILE A 399 -5.33 9.70 25.38
N LYS A 400 -5.13 8.39 25.56
CA LYS A 400 -5.97 7.56 26.43
C LYS A 400 -5.97 8.07 27.87
N LYS A 401 -4.79 8.40 28.41
CA LYS A 401 -4.63 8.95 29.76
C LYS A 401 -5.42 10.25 29.91
N ILE A 402 -5.24 11.20 28.99
CA ILE A 402 -5.94 12.49 29.03
C ILE A 402 -7.46 12.29 28.94
N LEU A 403 -7.93 11.39 28.09
CA LEU A 403 -9.37 11.11 27.94
C LEU A 403 -9.99 10.50 29.21
N ILE A 404 -9.26 9.62 29.88
CA ILE A 404 -9.69 9.05 31.18
C ILE A 404 -9.73 10.15 32.24
N GLU A 405 -8.73 11.01 32.31
CA GLU A 405 -8.71 12.17 33.23
C GLU A 405 -9.87 13.14 32.97
N MET A 406 -10.31 13.27 31.71
CA MET A 406 -11.51 14.03 31.33
C MET A 406 -12.83 13.32 31.65
N GLY A 407 -12.80 12.06 32.05
CA GLY A 407 -13.98 11.28 32.49
C GLY A 407 -14.58 10.36 31.43
N ILE A 408 -13.88 10.03 30.35
CA ILE A 408 -14.29 8.95 29.43
C ILE A 408 -13.95 7.60 30.07
N PRO A 409 -14.89 6.66 30.18
CA PRO A 409 -14.61 5.32 30.72
C PRO A 409 -13.55 4.59 29.90
N GLU A 410 -12.60 3.95 30.59
CA GLU A 410 -11.49 3.25 29.96
C GLU A 410 -11.96 2.16 28.97
N ASN A 411 -13.03 1.47 29.25
CA ASN A 411 -13.60 0.42 28.40
C ASN A 411 -14.23 0.95 27.11
N GLU A 412 -14.46 2.26 26.99
CA GLU A 412 -14.91 2.92 25.74
C GLU A 412 -13.76 3.35 24.82
N ILE A 413 -12.49 3.14 25.24
CA ILE A 413 -11.29 3.51 24.49
C ILE A 413 -10.49 2.26 24.17
N ASP A 414 -10.19 1.98 22.89
CA ASP A 414 -9.36 0.83 22.52
C ASP A 414 -8.46 1.13 21.30
N TYR A 415 -7.46 0.27 21.11
CA TYR A 415 -6.49 0.35 20.01
C TYR A 415 -6.60 -0.88 19.11
N ILE A 416 -6.55 -0.69 17.80
CA ILE A 416 -6.44 -1.80 16.84
C ILE A 416 -5.24 -2.71 17.14
N HIS A 417 -4.19 -2.15 17.76
CA HIS A 417 -2.95 -2.86 18.09
C HIS A 417 -3.14 -3.93 19.18
N ASN A 418 -4.18 -3.83 20.01
CA ASN A 418 -4.54 -4.83 21.00
C ASN A 418 -5.12 -6.11 20.37
N SER A 419 -5.63 -6.01 19.14
CA SER A 419 -6.18 -7.14 18.39
C SER A 419 -5.08 -7.82 17.57
N LYS A 420 -4.51 -8.90 18.10
CA LYS A 420 -3.38 -9.64 17.48
C LYS A 420 -3.83 -10.60 16.37
N THR A 421 -5.04 -11.15 16.48
CA THR A 421 -5.59 -12.11 15.51
C THR A 421 -6.75 -11.52 14.73
N ASP A 422 -7.04 -12.08 13.55
CA ASP A 422 -8.13 -11.59 12.71
C ASP A 422 -9.50 -11.79 13.38
N ILE A 423 -9.65 -12.86 14.20
CA ILE A 423 -10.86 -13.09 15.01
C ILE A 423 -11.02 -11.98 16.07
N GLN A 424 -9.93 -11.59 16.74
CA GLN A 424 -9.97 -10.48 17.70
C GLN A 424 -10.33 -9.17 17.03
N LYS A 425 -9.75 -8.87 15.86
CA LYS A 425 -10.09 -7.66 15.09
C LYS A 425 -11.57 -7.62 14.74
N THR A 426 -12.13 -8.72 14.24
CA THR A 426 -13.56 -8.81 13.91
C THR A 426 -14.44 -8.50 15.13
N LYS A 427 -14.09 -9.06 16.30
CA LYS A 427 -14.82 -8.77 17.56
C LYS A 427 -14.67 -7.30 17.96
N THR A 428 -13.47 -6.72 17.88
CA THR A 428 -13.24 -5.31 18.22
C THR A 428 -14.02 -4.40 17.27
N PHE A 429 -14.02 -4.67 15.96
CA PHE A 429 -14.81 -3.90 15.01
C PHE A 429 -16.31 -3.99 15.28
N GLN A 430 -16.80 -5.15 15.74
CA GLN A 430 -18.19 -5.28 16.16
C GLN A 430 -18.49 -4.38 17.36
N LYS A 431 -17.66 -4.36 18.39
CA LYS A 431 -17.80 -3.47 19.54
C LYS A 431 -17.83 -1.98 19.17
N VAL A 432 -17.01 -1.60 18.18
CA VAL A 432 -17.04 -0.23 17.64
C VAL A 432 -18.37 0.05 16.94
N ARG A 433 -18.87 -0.86 16.09
CA ARG A 433 -20.19 -0.70 15.44
C ARG A 433 -21.34 -0.60 16.45
N ASP A 434 -21.28 -1.36 17.51
CA ASP A 434 -22.29 -1.37 18.57
C ASP A 434 -22.21 -0.13 19.47
N GLY A 435 -21.08 0.59 19.41
CA GLY A 435 -20.82 1.78 20.23
C GLY A 435 -20.44 1.42 21.68
N GLU A 436 -19.90 0.22 21.90
CA GLU A 436 -19.25 -0.15 23.16
C GLU A 436 -17.88 0.51 23.26
N ILE A 437 -17.09 0.50 22.15
CA ILE A 437 -15.85 1.26 22.00
C ILE A 437 -16.23 2.54 21.23
N ARG A 438 -16.15 3.69 21.88
CA ARG A 438 -16.54 4.97 21.31
C ARG A 438 -15.36 5.79 20.81
N VAL A 439 -14.15 5.51 21.29
CA VAL A 439 -12.91 6.12 20.82
C VAL A 439 -11.96 5.00 20.40
N PHE A 440 -11.68 4.91 19.09
CA PHE A 440 -10.87 3.85 18.53
C PHE A 440 -9.63 4.40 17.84
N LEU A 441 -8.43 4.04 18.31
CA LEU A 441 -7.18 4.53 17.79
C LEU A 441 -6.49 3.47 16.91
N GLY A 442 -5.87 3.93 15.80
CA GLY A 442 -5.14 3.01 14.95
C GLY A 442 -4.27 3.67 13.89
N SER A 443 -3.47 2.84 13.24
CA SER A 443 -2.62 3.25 12.13
C SER A 443 -3.28 2.98 10.77
N THR A 444 -2.87 3.73 9.75
CA THR A 444 -3.32 3.55 8.36
C THR A 444 -3.12 2.11 7.90
N SER A 445 -1.96 1.52 8.20
CA SER A 445 -1.63 0.14 7.81
C SER A 445 -2.56 -0.92 8.41
N LYS A 446 -3.12 -0.67 9.60
CA LYS A 446 -4.00 -1.63 10.28
C LYS A 446 -5.49 -1.33 10.10
N MET A 447 -5.85 -0.08 9.87
CA MET A 447 -7.24 0.38 9.76
C MET A 447 -7.59 1.02 8.41
N GLY A 448 -6.60 1.37 7.59
CA GLY A 448 -6.82 2.03 6.31
C GLY A 448 -7.44 1.13 5.23
N ALA A 449 -7.29 -0.19 5.35
CA ALA A 449 -7.84 -1.15 4.38
C ALA A 449 -8.85 -2.09 5.05
N GLY A 450 -10.08 -2.17 4.48
CA GLY A 450 -11.07 -3.20 4.84
C GLY A 450 -11.67 -3.13 6.24
N THR A 451 -11.59 -1.98 6.91
CA THR A 451 -12.30 -1.80 8.19
C THR A 451 -13.74 -1.36 7.95
N ASN A 452 -14.69 -2.13 8.44
CA ASN A 452 -16.11 -1.80 8.38
C ASN A 452 -16.60 -1.40 9.79
N ILE A 453 -16.45 -0.10 10.14
CA ILE A 453 -16.79 0.47 11.47
C ILE A 453 -17.66 1.74 11.36
N GLN A 454 -18.33 1.92 10.22
CA GLN A 454 -18.98 3.20 9.89
C GLN A 454 -20.34 3.43 10.54
N ASP A 455 -21.00 2.39 11.06
CA ASP A 455 -22.42 2.44 11.47
C ASP A 455 -22.74 3.58 12.45
N LYS A 456 -21.84 3.83 13.39
CA LYS A 456 -21.97 4.91 14.38
C LYS A 456 -20.86 5.95 14.30
N LEU A 457 -20.04 5.92 13.25
CA LEU A 457 -18.90 6.82 13.09
C LEU A 457 -19.36 8.27 12.90
N LYS A 458 -18.95 9.15 13.80
CA LYS A 458 -19.24 10.60 13.77
C LYS A 458 -18.05 11.40 13.25
N VAL A 459 -16.83 11.09 13.73
CA VAL A 459 -15.65 11.92 13.49
C VAL A 459 -14.43 11.05 13.20
N LEU A 460 -13.61 11.50 12.24
CA LEU A 460 -12.25 11.02 11.98
C LEU A 460 -11.27 12.10 12.42
N HIS A 461 -10.26 11.72 13.21
CA HIS A 461 -9.18 12.59 13.63
C HIS A 461 -7.88 12.14 12.97
N HIS A 462 -7.19 13.06 12.31
CA HIS A 462 -5.86 12.85 11.73
C HIS A 462 -4.86 13.67 12.55
N ILE A 463 -4.05 13.02 13.36
CA ILE A 463 -3.08 13.73 14.23
C ILE A 463 -1.68 13.77 13.64
N ASP A 464 -1.42 12.93 12.66
CA ASP A 464 -0.21 12.96 11.85
C ASP A 464 -0.53 13.00 10.35
N ALA A 465 0.39 13.57 9.58
CA ALA A 465 0.32 13.58 8.12
C ALA A 465 1.07 12.37 7.56
N PRO A 466 0.40 11.46 6.86
CA PRO A 466 1.06 10.37 6.16
C PRO A 466 1.95 10.90 5.02
N TRP A 467 2.82 10.03 4.51
CA TRP A 467 3.72 10.40 3.41
C TRP A 467 3.01 10.57 2.06
N ARG A 468 1.84 9.94 1.91
CA ARG A 468 1.10 9.92 0.65
C ARG A 468 -0.27 10.54 0.85
N PRO A 469 -0.67 11.47 -0.02
CA PRO A 469 -2.05 11.98 -0.01
C PRO A 469 -3.09 10.87 -0.15
N SER A 470 -2.80 9.82 -0.93
CA SER A 470 -3.66 8.66 -1.08
C SER A 470 -3.95 7.90 0.23
N ASP A 471 -3.03 7.98 1.21
CA ASP A 471 -3.27 7.37 2.53
C ASP A 471 -4.36 8.11 3.30
N ILE A 472 -4.44 9.45 3.16
CA ILE A 472 -5.53 10.25 3.74
C ILE A 472 -6.85 9.89 3.06
N GLU A 473 -6.87 9.87 1.73
CA GLU A 473 -8.07 9.46 0.99
C GLU A 473 -8.51 8.04 1.38
N GLN A 474 -7.58 7.14 1.59
CA GLN A 474 -7.88 5.77 2.02
C GLN A 474 -8.46 5.73 3.43
N ARG A 475 -7.92 6.54 4.37
CA ARG A 475 -8.49 6.71 5.72
C ARG A 475 -9.94 7.23 5.65
N GLU A 476 -10.20 8.21 4.79
CA GLU A 476 -11.50 8.86 4.65
C GLU A 476 -12.50 8.01 3.88
N ARG A 477 -12.16 7.52 2.69
CA ARG A 477 -13.08 6.78 1.81
C ARG A 477 -13.60 5.49 2.43
N LYS A 478 -12.74 4.75 3.14
CA LYS A 478 -13.14 3.45 3.74
C LYS A 478 -13.93 3.62 5.03
N ASN A 479 -13.82 4.77 5.68
CA ASN A 479 -14.53 5.05 6.91
C ASN A 479 -15.81 5.91 6.71
N ILE A 480 -16.00 6.50 5.51
CA ILE A 480 -17.18 7.29 5.13
C ILE A 480 -18.00 6.51 4.08
N LYS A 481 -18.25 5.22 4.28
CA LYS A 481 -19.22 4.51 3.44
C LYS A 481 -20.64 4.97 3.80
N ALA A 482 -21.47 5.08 2.76
CA ALA A 482 -22.86 5.43 2.87
C ALA A 482 -23.58 4.63 3.97
N ARG A 483 -24.27 5.31 4.85
CA ARG A 483 -25.33 4.69 5.64
C ARG A 483 -26.35 4.12 4.66
N GLN A 484 -26.39 2.81 4.50
CA GLN A 484 -27.60 2.18 4.01
C GLN A 484 -28.64 2.37 5.11
N HIS A 485 -29.49 3.35 4.93
CA HIS A 485 -30.72 3.41 5.70
C HIS A 485 -31.55 2.18 5.31
N LYS A 486 -31.69 1.27 6.30
CA LYS A 486 -32.83 0.35 6.30
C LYS A 486 -34.10 1.12 6.49
#